data_c1c59f04a041c683623be1d921a5c79f
#
_entry.id   c1c59f04a041c683623be1d921a5c79f
#
_cell.length_a   1.000
_cell.length_b   1.000
_cell.length_c   1.000
_cell.angle_alpha   90.00
_cell.angle_beta   90.00
_cell.angle_gamma   90.00
#
_symmetry.space_group_name_H-M   'P 1'
#
loop_
_entity.id
_entity.type
_entity.pdbx_description
1 polymer ?
#
loop_
_entity_poly.entity_id
_entity_poly.type
_entity_poly.pdbx_seq_one_letter_code
_entity_poly.pdbx_strand_id
1 'polypeptide(L)'
;MKNLLIILFSYLTINAFSQVQINTSGNLNDPSYLIDNILIGNGVTTSNHNYIGDSSQIGYFVDSSGLIGMSEGFILSTGKVDSIGNTGVDTLPWWNYIYDSAWNIIDSTQAVESYFLSELLLGNGDQDLLTIANSVPGLIGQTFTVSQTEDAAILEFDFVPSSDTVKFNYVFASEEYLDFVNSNYNDVFAFLISGPGITGPYQSPIGFPGGAMNIAVVPNSNPLLPITISTVNNVLNSQYYNHDSAANVSAFNGYTDVFTATAVVIPCNLYHIKLAIADGSDGSFDSGVFFEAGSFDATEPGALAVNAVTTDILCHGDTTGTAALCISGGVAPYQTNWYGINPNNLAAGTYNVDVTDAQGSSGGTSFTITGPSEILITAMQNGSLLESTISGGVIPYNYNWTINGVTISNLSSFTPTQNGTYILTITDANGCVVSSDPVNITNISTGLTNLSINKVLIYPNPFTEKTIINTLDKSNIKEISIFDNSGRLILNNRYNDNIVEIEKGNLEKGTYLLIIETNNYISRNKIIIE
;
A
#
# COMPACT_ATOMS: atom_id res chain seq x y z
N MET A 1 73.23 -56.22 10.66
CA MET A 1 71.98 -55.72 11.16
C MET A 1 71.58 -54.50 10.35
N LYS A 2 70.69 -54.65 9.38
CA LYS A 2 70.18 -53.58 8.52
C LYS A 2 68.88 -53.03 9.17
N ASN A 3 68.90 -51.79 9.61
CA ASN A 3 67.70 -51.10 10.10
C ASN A 3 66.82 -50.72 8.92
N LEU A 4 65.62 -51.31 8.84
CA LEU A 4 64.55 -50.99 7.89
C LEU A 4 63.74 -49.81 8.46
N LEU A 5 63.91 -48.64 7.90
CA LEU A 5 63.12 -47.45 8.24
C LEU A 5 61.78 -47.51 7.50
N ILE A 6 60.70 -47.85 8.20
CA ILE A 6 59.34 -47.81 7.67
C ILE A 6 58.86 -46.34 7.81
N ILE A 7 58.79 -45.64 6.66
CA ILE A 7 58.14 -44.33 6.57
C ILE A 7 56.63 -44.60 6.42
N LEU A 8 55.88 -44.31 7.50
CA LEU A 8 54.39 -44.32 7.48
C LEU A 8 53.94 -43.02 6.78
N PHE A 9 53.52 -43.13 5.53
CA PHE A 9 52.76 -42.07 4.90
C PHE A 9 51.33 -42.09 5.49
N SER A 10 51.05 -41.16 6.41
CA SER A 10 49.65 -40.87 6.76
C SER A 10 49.05 -40.13 5.58
N TYR A 11 48.15 -40.80 4.86
CA TYR A 11 47.21 -40.14 3.97
C TYR A 11 46.32 -39.23 4.80
N LEU A 12 46.61 -37.95 4.78
CA LEU A 12 45.65 -36.95 5.17
C LEU A 12 44.60 -36.91 4.04
N THR A 13 43.47 -37.54 4.25
CA THR A 13 42.31 -37.27 3.42
C THR A 13 41.89 -35.85 3.72
N ILE A 14 42.26 -34.90 2.90
CA ILE A 14 41.66 -33.59 2.87
C ILE A 14 40.26 -33.85 2.30
N ASN A 15 39.26 -33.89 3.16
CA ASN A 15 37.87 -33.75 2.69
C ASN A 15 37.77 -32.36 2.06
N ALA A 16 37.69 -32.29 0.74
CA ALA A 16 37.31 -31.07 0.05
C ALA A 16 35.81 -30.84 0.43
N PHE A 17 35.59 -29.99 1.42
CA PHE A 17 34.27 -29.48 1.67
C PHE A 17 33.86 -28.58 0.52
N SER A 18 32.62 -28.61 0.11
CA SER A 18 32.00 -27.58 -0.71
C SER A 18 32.38 -26.23 -0.13
N GLN A 19 32.78 -25.31 -0.99
CA GLN A 19 33.42 -24.08 -0.54
C GLN A 19 32.38 -23.04 -0.11
N VAL A 20 31.15 -23.12 -0.62
CA VAL A 20 29.98 -22.36 -0.14
C VAL A 20 29.11 -23.28 0.70
N GLN A 21 28.89 -22.90 1.94
CA GLN A 21 28.02 -23.63 2.87
C GLN A 21 26.74 -22.85 3.08
N ILE A 22 25.59 -23.51 2.90
CA ILE A 22 24.28 -22.92 3.16
C ILE A 22 23.73 -23.46 4.49
N ASN A 23 23.11 -22.57 5.25
CA ASN A 23 22.48 -22.90 6.52
C ASN A 23 21.07 -22.31 6.56
N THR A 24 20.08 -23.17 6.72
CA THR A 24 18.66 -22.81 6.83
C THR A 24 18.09 -23.06 8.23
N SER A 25 18.94 -23.38 9.21
CA SER A 25 18.52 -23.74 10.57
C SER A 25 18.24 -22.51 11.46
N GLY A 26 17.25 -22.62 12.33
CA GLY A 26 16.87 -21.56 13.27
C GLY A 26 16.27 -20.35 12.53
N ASN A 27 16.85 -19.17 12.67
CA ASN A 27 16.41 -17.94 12.00
C ASN A 27 17.13 -17.71 10.65
N LEU A 28 17.99 -18.61 10.21
CA LEU A 28 18.82 -18.42 9.02
C LEU A 28 18.07 -18.67 7.68
N ASN A 29 16.80 -18.95 7.75
CA ASN A 29 15.85 -18.89 6.63
C ASN A 29 14.62 -18.02 6.97
N ASP A 30 14.67 -17.21 8.03
CA ASP A 30 13.66 -16.21 8.34
C ASP A 30 13.95 -14.92 7.56
N PRO A 31 13.09 -14.52 6.63
CA PRO A 31 13.32 -13.36 5.78
C PRO A 31 13.55 -12.06 6.57
N SER A 32 12.79 -11.82 7.64
CA SER A 32 12.95 -10.62 8.47
C SER A 32 14.29 -10.61 9.20
N TYR A 33 14.70 -11.77 9.72
CA TYR A 33 16.01 -11.91 10.36
C TYR A 33 17.15 -11.68 9.36
N LEU A 34 17.06 -12.23 8.16
CA LEU A 34 18.07 -12.09 7.11
C LEU A 34 18.19 -10.64 6.64
N ILE A 35 17.08 -9.92 6.50
CA ILE A 35 17.11 -8.48 6.21
C ILE A 35 17.84 -7.74 7.34
N ASP A 36 17.29 -7.77 8.56
CA ASP A 36 17.69 -6.87 9.64
C ASP A 36 19.06 -7.18 10.23
N ASN A 37 19.50 -8.46 10.18
CA ASN A 37 20.72 -8.91 10.86
C ASN A 37 21.84 -9.34 9.91
N ILE A 38 21.53 -9.63 8.65
CA ILE A 38 22.52 -10.08 7.67
C ILE A 38 22.69 -9.03 6.57
N LEU A 39 21.63 -8.62 5.87
CA LEU A 39 21.73 -7.73 4.71
C LEU A 39 22.09 -6.30 5.08
N ILE A 40 21.38 -5.75 6.09
CA ILE A 40 21.46 -4.32 6.41
C ILE A 40 22.81 -3.96 7.02
N GLY A 41 23.45 -2.97 6.40
CA GLY A 41 24.63 -2.29 6.88
C GLY A 41 24.29 -1.05 7.70
N ASN A 42 25.03 0.02 7.49
CA ASN A 42 24.86 1.26 8.23
C ASN A 42 23.97 2.26 7.47
N GLY A 43 23.32 3.17 8.22
CA GLY A 43 22.59 4.28 7.63
C GLY A 43 21.27 3.91 6.98
N VAL A 44 20.73 2.74 7.28
CA VAL A 44 19.43 2.27 6.79
C VAL A 44 18.60 1.73 7.95
N THR A 45 17.32 2.07 7.97
CA THR A 45 16.32 1.44 8.83
C THR A 45 15.25 0.79 7.97
N THR A 46 14.77 -0.40 8.36
CA THR A 46 13.83 -1.22 7.59
C THR A 46 12.50 -1.39 8.31
N SER A 47 11.48 -1.75 7.55
CA SER A 47 10.14 -2.07 8.05
C SER A 47 9.33 -2.83 6.98
N ASN A 48 8.16 -3.33 7.36
CA ASN A 48 7.19 -3.96 6.44
C ASN A 48 7.79 -5.11 5.60
N HIS A 49 8.56 -6.00 6.25
CA HIS A 49 9.15 -7.16 5.59
C HIS A 49 8.08 -8.12 5.10
N ASN A 50 8.19 -8.57 3.86
CA ASN A 50 7.30 -9.53 3.22
C ASN A 50 8.13 -10.52 2.39
N TYR A 51 7.74 -11.78 2.40
CA TYR A 51 8.34 -12.82 1.58
C TYR A 51 7.27 -13.63 0.87
N ILE A 52 7.45 -13.85 -0.41
CA ILE A 52 6.61 -14.69 -1.28
C ILE A 52 7.54 -15.71 -1.93
N GLY A 53 7.32 -16.97 -1.67
CA GLY A 53 8.13 -18.09 -2.14
C GLY A 53 8.07 -19.27 -1.16
N ASP A 54 8.73 -20.38 -1.49
CA ASP A 54 8.93 -21.47 -0.56
C ASP A 54 10.05 -21.12 0.44
N SER A 55 9.91 -21.55 1.69
CA SER A 55 10.91 -21.28 2.73
C SER A 55 12.27 -21.95 2.48
N SER A 56 12.33 -22.91 1.58
CA SER A 56 13.58 -23.55 1.13
C SER A 56 14.34 -22.73 0.08
N GLN A 57 13.74 -21.69 -0.50
CA GLN A 57 14.36 -20.84 -1.51
C GLN A 57 15.22 -19.71 -0.93
N ILE A 58 15.33 -19.61 0.39
CA ILE A 58 16.11 -18.58 1.07
C ILE A 58 16.96 -19.19 2.19
N GLY A 59 18.19 -18.74 2.35
CA GLY A 59 19.08 -19.23 3.39
C GLY A 59 20.35 -18.37 3.57
N TYR A 60 21.00 -18.53 4.71
CA TYR A 60 22.30 -17.90 5.00
C TYR A 60 23.44 -18.69 4.40
N PHE A 61 24.42 -18.04 3.78
CA PHE A 61 25.61 -18.68 3.24
C PHE A 61 26.90 -18.19 3.89
N VAL A 62 27.91 -19.07 3.89
CA VAL A 62 29.31 -18.74 4.19
C VAL A 62 30.19 -19.29 3.07
N ASP A 63 31.02 -18.46 2.45
CA ASP A 63 32.04 -18.83 1.50
C ASP A 63 33.43 -18.70 2.15
N SER A 64 33.93 -19.79 2.71
CA SER A 64 35.24 -19.81 3.35
C SER A 64 36.43 -19.75 2.36
N SER A 65 36.15 -19.94 1.08
CA SER A 65 37.12 -19.93 0.00
C SER A 65 37.28 -18.57 -0.67
N GLY A 66 36.25 -17.72 -0.59
CA GLY A 66 36.16 -16.44 -1.28
C GLY A 66 35.97 -16.58 -2.80
N LEU A 67 35.50 -17.72 -3.30
CA LEU A 67 35.35 -17.98 -4.74
C LEU A 67 34.27 -17.16 -5.39
N ILE A 68 33.15 -16.92 -4.68
CA ILE A 68 32.12 -16.01 -5.17
C ILE A 68 32.43 -14.53 -4.87
N GLY A 69 33.60 -14.25 -4.23
CA GLY A 69 34.04 -12.90 -3.91
C GLY A 69 33.38 -12.25 -2.69
N MET A 70 32.52 -12.98 -1.96
CA MET A 70 31.83 -12.55 -0.75
C MET A 70 32.02 -13.60 0.33
N SER A 71 32.30 -13.20 1.59
CA SER A 71 32.59 -14.13 2.66
C SER A 71 31.35 -14.77 3.29
N GLU A 72 30.27 -14.02 3.40
CA GLU A 72 29.01 -14.46 4.00
C GLU A 72 27.84 -13.54 3.58
N GLY A 73 26.62 -14.04 3.73
CA GLY A 73 25.43 -13.30 3.38
C GLY A 73 24.19 -14.20 3.32
N PHE A 74 23.23 -13.86 2.49
CA PHE A 74 22.11 -14.76 2.22
C PHE A 74 21.90 -14.94 0.73
N ILE A 75 21.21 -16.00 0.35
CA ILE A 75 20.84 -16.35 -1.02
C ILE A 75 19.34 -16.40 -1.17
N LEU A 76 18.83 -15.90 -2.32
CA LEU A 76 17.53 -16.21 -2.88
C LEU A 76 17.76 -17.11 -4.10
N SER A 77 16.97 -18.17 -4.24
CA SER A 77 17.05 -19.12 -5.35
C SER A 77 15.67 -19.47 -5.88
N THR A 78 15.61 -19.89 -7.14
CA THR A 78 14.42 -20.51 -7.71
C THR A 78 14.22 -21.92 -7.18
N GLY A 79 15.32 -22.63 -6.83
CA GLY A 79 15.31 -23.93 -6.20
C GLY A 79 15.63 -23.93 -4.71
N LYS A 80 15.85 -25.13 -4.15
CA LYS A 80 16.15 -25.31 -2.72
C LYS A 80 17.59 -24.97 -2.40
N VAL A 81 17.81 -23.98 -1.55
CA VAL A 81 19.15 -23.48 -1.22
C VAL A 81 20.00 -24.45 -0.38
N ASP A 82 19.42 -25.38 0.34
CA ASP A 82 20.16 -26.40 1.12
C ASP A 82 20.83 -27.46 0.23
N SER A 83 20.43 -27.55 -1.02
CA SER A 83 21.10 -28.39 -2.04
C SER A 83 22.40 -27.79 -2.55
N ILE A 84 22.61 -26.47 -2.43
CA ILE A 84 23.76 -25.75 -3.01
C ILE A 84 25.10 -26.12 -2.36
N GLY A 85 25.13 -26.46 -1.10
CA GLY A 85 26.36 -26.70 -0.35
C GLY A 85 26.53 -28.10 0.19
N ASN A 86 25.55 -28.95 0.04
CA ASN A 86 25.61 -30.31 0.55
C ASN A 86 26.24 -31.27 -0.46
N THR A 87 27.43 -31.81 -0.12
CA THR A 87 27.98 -33.02 -0.74
C THR A 87 27.19 -34.28 -0.34
N GLY A 88 25.97 -34.12 0.12
CA GLY A 88 25.02 -35.18 0.37
C GLY A 88 24.44 -35.67 -0.95
N VAL A 89 24.89 -36.83 -1.33
CA VAL A 89 24.41 -37.62 -2.45
C VAL A 89 22.90 -37.73 -2.38
N ASP A 90 22.16 -36.95 -3.16
CA ASP A 90 20.77 -37.29 -3.41
C ASP A 90 20.76 -38.42 -4.43
N THR A 91 20.48 -39.61 -3.92
CA THR A 91 20.59 -40.87 -4.67
C THR A 91 19.34 -41.15 -5.51
N LEU A 92 18.84 -40.18 -6.23
CA LEU A 92 17.89 -40.47 -7.29
C LEU A 92 18.69 -40.92 -8.53
N PRO A 93 18.60 -42.17 -8.96
CA PRO A 93 19.35 -42.65 -10.09
C PRO A 93 18.78 -42.06 -11.38
N TRP A 94 19.42 -41.03 -11.89
CA TRP A 94 19.19 -40.60 -13.25
C TRP A 94 19.88 -41.60 -14.19
N TRP A 95 19.14 -42.09 -15.21
CA TRP A 95 19.67 -42.98 -16.22
C TRP A 95 20.06 -42.14 -17.44
N ASN A 96 21.37 -42.05 -17.75
CA ASN A 96 21.80 -41.58 -19.05
C ASN A 96 21.51 -42.66 -20.07
N TYR A 97 20.58 -42.38 -20.96
CA TYR A 97 20.24 -43.26 -22.07
C TYR A 97 21.07 -42.88 -23.30
N ILE A 98 21.83 -43.80 -23.83
CA ILE A 98 22.50 -43.62 -25.12
C ILE A 98 21.55 -44.08 -26.19
N TYR A 99 21.25 -43.21 -27.14
CA TYR A 99 20.32 -43.47 -28.25
C TYR A 99 21.07 -43.67 -29.55
N ASP A 100 20.55 -44.54 -30.41
CA ASP A 100 20.99 -44.64 -31.80
C ASP A 100 20.39 -43.50 -32.67
N SER A 101 20.77 -43.46 -33.94
CA SER A 101 20.27 -42.47 -34.89
C SER A 101 18.76 -42.57 -35.16
N ALA A 102 18.07 -43.59 -34.68
CA ALA A 102 16.62 -43.79 -34.74
C ALA A 102 15.92 -43.56 -33.39
N TRP A 103 16.63 -42.99 -32.42
CA TRP A 103 16.13 -42.74 -31.05
C TRP A 103 15.77 -44.01 -30.25
N ASN A 104 16.41 -45.14 -30.54
CA ASN A 104 16.30 -46.32 -29.68
C ASN A 104 17.37 -46.27 -28.61
N ILE A 105 17.04 -46.64 -27.39
CA ILE A 105 17.99 -46.78 -26.28
C ILE A 105 18.89 -47.98 -26.59
N ILE A 106 20.19 -47.73 -26.78
CA ILE A 106 21.20 -48.80 -27.04
C ILE A 106 22.07 -49.08 -25.83
N ASP A 107 22.14 -48.17 -24.89
CA ASP A 107 22.83 -48.34 -23.61
C ASP A 107 22.20 -47.45 -22.54
N SER A 108 22.38 -47.81 -21.26
CA SER A 108 22.01 -47.01 -20.14
C SER A 108 23.12 -47.09 -19.09
N THR A 109 23.81 -46.02 -18.86
CA THR A 109 24.79 -45.92 -17.76
C THR A 109 24.17 -45.15 -16.61
N GLN A 110 24.34 -45.66 -15.40
CA GLN A 110 23.99 -44.88 -14.21
C GLN A 110 24.97 -43.73 -14.13
N ALA A 111 24.47 -42.50 -14.28
CA ALA A 111 25.28 -41.32 -14.10
C ALA A 111 25.73 -41.26 -12.64
N VAL A 112 27.04 -41.13 -12.43
CA VAL A 112 27.59 -40.81 -11.14
C VAL A 112 27.38 -39.31 -10.98
N GLU A 113 26.34 -38.99 -10.25
CA GLU A 113 26.13 -37.73 -9.51
C GLU A 113 26.47 -36.44 -10.24
N SER A 114 25.43 -35.80 -10.79
CA SER A 114 25.42 -34.37 -10.97
C SER A 114 24.64 -33.73 -9.81
N TYR A 115 25.22 -32.73 -9.15
CA TYR A 115 24.55 -31.96 -8.14
C TYR A 115 23.62 -30.97 -8.85
N PHE A 116 22.31 -31.23 -8.84
CA PHE A 116 21.32 -30.31 -9.37
C PHE A 116 20.53 -29.72 -8.20
N LEU A 117 20.32 -28.41 -8.23
CA LEU A 117 19.33 -27.73 -7.39
C LEU A 117 17.90 -28.03 -7.85
N SER A 118 17.78 -28.55 -9.06
CA SER A 118 16.53 -28.69 -9.82
C SER A 118 15.51 -29.58 -9.10
N GLU A 119 14.80 -29.02 -8.15
CA GLU A 119 13.54 -29.54 -7.65
C GLU A 119 12.42 -28.61 -8.10
N LEU A 120 11.47 -29.14 -8.86
CA LEU A 120 10.26 -28.45 -9.29
C LEU A 120 9.43 -28.06 -8.05
N LEU A 121 9.45 -26.81 -7.67
CA LEU A 121 8.71 -26.31 -6.50
C LEU A 121 7.25 -25.99 -6.83
N LEU A 122 6.88 -25.89 -8.12
CA LEU A 122 5.55 -25.52 -8.61
C LEU A 122 5.04 -24.18 -8.05
N GLY A 123 5.94 -23.25 -7.84
CA GLY A 123 5.67 -21.91 -7.37
C GLY A 123 5.07 -21.02 -8.47
N ASN A 124 4.44 -19.94 -8.06
CA ASN A 124 3.95 -18.92 -9.01
C ASN A 124 5.11 -18.08 -9.54
N GLY A 125 4.95 -17.56 -10.76
CA GLY A 125 5.87 -16.58 -11.32
C GLY A 125 5.54 -15.14 -10.90
N ASP A 126 6.32 -14.18 -11.43
CA ASP A 126 6.16 -12.74 -11.20
C ASP A 126 6.06 -11.98 -12.52
N GLN A 127 5.09 -11.08 -12.64
CA GLN A 127 4.80 -10.35 -13.87
C GLN A 127 5.86 -9.29 -14.22
N ASP A 128 6.49 -8.66 -13.23
CA ASP A 128 7.57 -7.70 -13.48
C ASP A 128 8.80 -8.42 -14.00
N LEU A 129 9.14 -9.58 -13.41
CA LEU A 129 10.24 -10.43 -13.87
C LEU A 129 9.98 -10.93 -15.30
N LEU A 130 8.77 -11.37 -15.64
CA LEU A 130 8.40 -11.73 -17.01
C LEU A 130 8.59 -10.56 -17.99
N THR A 131 8.22 -9.36 -17.58
CA THR A 131 8.41 -8.15 -18.39
C THR A 131 9.90 -7.85 -18.60
N ILE A 132 10.72 -8.01 -17.58
CA ILE A 132 12.17 -7.82 -17.64
C ILE A 132 12.80 -8.87 -18.55
N ALA A 133 12.51 -10.16 -18.36
CA ALA A 133 13.03 -11.24 -19.18
C ALA A 133 12.75 -11.02 -20.67
N ASN A 134 11.54 -10.62 -21.01
CA ASN A 134 11.12 -10.33 -22.40
C ASN A 134 11.62 -8.99 -22.94
N SER A 135 12.21 -8.12 -22.13
CA SER A 135 12.91 -6.92 -22.59
C SER A 135 14.31 -7.23 -23.16
N VAL A 136 14.94 -8.28 -22.63
CA VAL A 136 16.34 -8.64 -22.95
C VAL A 136 16.58 -8.91 -24.43
N PRO A 137 15.80 -9.77 -25.14
CA PRO A 137 16.09 -10.12 -26.54
C PRO A 137 16.24 -8.90 -27.44
N GLY A 138 15.32 -7.94 -27.31
CA GLY A 138 15.36 -6.71 -28.11
C GLY A 138 16.58 -5.83 -27.83
N LEU A 139 17.07 -5.83 -26.58
CA LEU A 139 18.24 -5.05 -26.15
C LEU A 139 19.56 -5.63 -26.66
N ILE A 140 19.64 -6.97 -26.87
CA ILE A 140 20.86 -7.67 -27.29
C ILE A 140 20.78 -8.18 -28.75
N GLY A 141 19.71 -7.81 -29.48
CA GLY A 141 19.54 -8.22 -30.89
C GLY A 141 19.18 -9.69 -31.11
N GLN A 142 18.52 -10.31 -30.12
CA GLN A 142 18.03 -11.69 -30.16
C GLN A 142 16.50 -11.74 -30.33
N THR A 143 15.93 -12.95 -30.51
CA THR A 143 14.49 -13.12 -30.81
C THR A 143 13.78 -14.17 -29.94
N PHE A 144 14.39 -14.63 -28.85
CA PHE A 144 13.75 -15.56 -27.92
C PHE A 144 12.63 -14.86 -27.12
N THR A 145 11.75 -15.67 -26.53
CA THR A 145 10.64 -15.16 -25.70
C THR A 145 10.44 -16.10 -24.53
N VAL A 146 10.45 -15.56 -23.31
CA VAL A 146 10.07 -16.26 -22.09
C VAL A 146 8.55 -16.29 -22.01
N SER A 147 7.96 -17.49 -21.92
CA SER A 147 6.50 -17.66 -21.99
C SER A 147 5.80 -17.28 -20.68
N GLN A 148 6.45 -17.57 -19.56
CA GLN A 148 5.99 -17.29 -18.19
C GLN A 148 7.21 -17.28 -17.26
N THR A 149 7.02 -16.91 -16.02
CA THR A 149 8.00 -17.14 -14.96
C THR A 149 7.40 -18.10 -13.94
N GLU A 150 8.24 -18.94 -13.33
CA GLU A 150 7.86 -19.95 -12.34
C GLU A 150 8.79 -19.86 -11.11
N ASP A 151 8.41 -20.51 -10.03
CA ASP A 151 9.20 -20.70 -8.81
C ASP A 151 9.82 -19.39 -8.25
N ALA A 152 9.05 -18.29 -8.31
CA ALA A 152 9.54 -16.99 -7.89
C ALA A 152 9.79 -16.93 -6.38
N ALA A 153 11.00 -16.49 -6.01
CA ALA A 153 11.37 -16.08 -4.65
C ALA A 153 11.45 -14.55 -4.59
N ILE A 154 10.58 -13.94 -3.78
CA ILE A 154 10.41 -12.48 -3.71
C ILE A 154 10.56 -12.02 -2.27
N LEU A 155 11.51 -11.14 -2.01
CA LEU A 155 11.75 -10.50 -0.73
C LEU A 155 11.49 -9.00 -0.86
N GLU A 156 10.56 -8.48 -0.09
CA GLU A 156 10.16 -7.07 -0.14
C GLU A 156 10.29 -6.43 1.24
N PHE A 157 10.73 -5.18 1.27
CA PHE A 157 10.71 -4.39 2.49
C PHE A 157 10.74 -2.90 2.20
N ASP A 158 10.26 -2.13 3.17
CA ASP A 158 10.41 -0.67 3.17
C ASP A 158 11.69 -0.27 3.89
N PHE A 159 12.31 0.81 3.45
CA PHE A 159 13.51 1.33 4.09
C PHE A 159 13.61 2.85 4.06
N VAL A 160 14.32 3.41 5.04
CA VAL A 160 14.65 4.84 5.11
C VAL A 160 16.17 4.99 5.11
N PRO A 161 16.75 5.58 4.05
CA PRO A 161 18.19 5.80 3.95
C PRO A 161 18.61 7.07 4.69
N SER A 162 19.81 7.07 5.27
CA SER A 162 20.40 8.25 5.89
C SER A 162 21.26 9.11 4.94
N SER A 163 21.60 8.60 3.74
CA SER A 163 22.36 9.34 2.72
C SER A 163 21.61 9.38 1.39
N ASP A 164 22.13 10.10 0.41
CA ASP A 164 21.54 10.26 -0.92
C ASP A 164 21.79 9.08 -1.87
N THR A 165 22.48 8.07 -1.38
CA THR A 165 22.82 6.88 -2.15
C THR A 165 22.63 5.64 -1.29
N VAL A 166 21.92 4.66 -1.78
CA VAL A 166 21.87 3.31 -1.23
C VAL A 166 22.55 2.35 -2.18
N LYS A 167 23.31 1.40 -1.63
CA LYS A 167 24.04 0.39 -2.40
C LYS A 167 24.07 -0.94 -1.66
N PHE A 168 24.21 -2.04 -2.41
CA PHE A 168 24.48 -3.38 -1.87
C PHE A 168 25.16 -4.24 -2.92
N ASN A 169 25.88 -5.25 -2.46
CA ASN A 169 26.65 -6.15 -3.30
C ASN A 169 25.94 -7.47 -3.49
N TYR A 170 26.05 -8.04 -4.70
CA TYR A 170 25.40 -9.30 -5.07
C TYR A 170 26.18 -10.05 -6.16
N VAL A 171 25.95 -11.36 -6.24
CA VAL A 171 26.40 -12.25 -7.32
C VAL A 171 25.18 -13.01 -7.83
N PHE A 172 25.02 -13.07 -9.14
CA PHE A 172 24.06 -13.94 -9.80
C PHE A 172 24.75 -15.23 -10.28
N ALA A 173 24.13 -16.36 -10.05
CA ALA A 173 24.60 -17.68 -10.45
C ALA A 173 23.45 -18.49 -11.05
N SER A 174 23.75 -19.40 -11.99
CA SER A 174 22.75 -20.22 -12.66
C SER A 174 23.33 -21.57 -13.11
N GLU A 175 22.50 -22.61 -13.02
CA GLU A 175 22.75 -23.92 -13.64
C GLU A 175 22.56 -23.87 -15.18
N GLU A 176 21.84 -22.88 -15.70
CA GLU A 176 21.57 -22.71 -17.14
C GLU A 176 22.76 -22.21 -17.96
N TYR A 177 23.83 -21.72 -17.32
CA TYR A 177 25.07 -21.36 -18.02
C TYR A 177 25.77 -22.63 -18.57
N LEU A 178 26.19 -22.73 -19.79
CA LEU A 178 26.08 -21.91 -21.01
C LEU A 178 25.03 -22.48 -21.97
N ASP A 179 24.34 -23.54 -21.57
CA ASP A 179 23.53 -24.39 -22.41
C ASP A 179 22.26 -23.68 -22.91
N PHE A 180 21.74 -22.77 -22.10
CA PHE A 180 20.47 -22.06 -22.37
C PHE A 180 20.64 -20.57 -22.70
N VAL A 181 21.86 -20.07 -22.85
CA VAL A 181 22.11 -18.68 -23.27
C VAL A 181 21.41 -18.34 -24.59
N ASN A 182 20.67 -17.22 -24.63
CA ASN A 182 19.85 -16.78 -25.77
C ASN A 182 18.72 -17.76 -26.13
N SER A 183 18.19 -18.47 -25.16
CA SER A 183 17.05 -19.38 -25.31
C SER A 183 15.78 -18.82 -24.65
N ASN A 184 14.68 -19.53 -24.75
CA ASN A 184 13.42 -19.20 -24.04
C ASN A 184 13.52 -19.47 -22.52
N TYR A 185 14.52 -20.20 -22.07
CA TYR A 185 14.81 -20.56 -20.68
C TYR A 185 15.80 -19.54 -20.11
N ASN A 186 15.38 -18.32 -19.93
CA ASN A 186 16.25 -17.22 -19.50
C ASN A 186 15.80 -16.76 -18.13
N ASP A 187 16.33 -17.36 -17.11
CA ASP A 187 16.09 -16.99 -15.72
C ASP A 187 16.39 -15.54 -15.46
N VAL A 188 15.61 -14.96 -14.61
CA VAL A 188 15.61 -13.52 -14.42
C VAL A 188 15.52 -13.16 -12.95
N PHE A 189 16.31 -12.16 -12.56
CA PHE A 189 16.13 -11.49 -11.30
C PHE A 189 16.08 -9.98 -11.48
N ALA A 190 15.55 -9.29 -10.48
CA ALA A 190 15.47 -7.84 -10.46
C ALA A 190 15.49 -7.30 -9.04
N PHE A 191 16.00 -6.07 -8.92
CA PHE A 191 15.92 -5.26 -7.71
C PHE A 191 15.12 -4.02 -8.04
N LEU A 192 13.82 -4.06 -7.73
CA LEU A 192 12.87 -3.03 -8.09
C LEU A 192 12.72 -2.05 -6.91
N ILE A 193 13.24 -0.85 -7.09
CA ILE A 193 13.13 0.22 -6.09
C ILE A 193 12.05 1.21 -6.49
N SER A 194 11.25 1.67 -5.52
CA SER A 194 10.23 2.71 -5.68
C SER A 194 10.22 3.68 -4.51
N GLY A 195 9.86 4.94 -4.76
CA GLY A 195 9.84 5.99 -3.74
C GLY A 195 10.04 7.38 -4.31
N PRO A 196 10.20 8.41 -3.46
CA PRO A 196 10.38 9.79 -3.89
C PRO A 196 11.57 9.96 -4.83
N GLY A 197 11.33 10.59 -6.00
CA GLY A 197 12.36 10.80 -7.01
C GLY A 197 12.63 9.59 -7.92
N ILE A 198 12.05 8.43 -7.64
CA ILE A 198 12.13 7.24 -8.49
C ILE A 198 10.92 7.18 -9.42
N THR A 199 11.17 6.89 -10.69
CA THR A 199 10.14 6.60 -11.69
C THR A 199 10.59 5.43 -12.55
N GLY A 200 9.68 4.52 -12.86
CA GLY A 200 10.02 3.34 -13.66
C GLY A 200 8.81 2.63 -14.24
N PRO A 201 9.04 1.68 -15.17
CA PRO A 201 7.98 0.99 -15.88
C PRO A 201 7.35 -0.18 -15.09
N TYR A 202 7.94 -0.56 -13.95
CA TYR A 202 7.51 -1.73 -13.20
C TYR A 202 6.51 -1.36 -12.10
N GLN A 203 5.81 -2.35 -11.57
CA GLN A 203 4.81 -2.14 -10.54
C GLN A 203 5.45 -1.66 -9.23
N SER A 204 4.72 -0.83 -8.51
CA SER A 204 5.08 -0.39 -7.16
C SER A 204 3.90 -0.57 -6.22
N PRO A 205 4.12 -0.83 -4.92
CA PRO A 205 3.03 -1.00 -3.97
C PRO A 205 2.27 0.30 -3.72
N ILE A 206 1.08 0.17 -3.12
CA ILE A 206 0.26 1.31 -2.71
C ILE A 206 1.06 2.20 -1.75
N GLY A 207 1.10 3.50 -2.04
CA GLY A 207 1.87 4.48 -1.27
C GLY A 207 3.16 4.94 -1.96
N PHE A 208 3.61 4.26 -3.01
CA PHE A 208 4.80 4.61 -3.79
C PHE A 208 4.43 4.95 -5.25
N PRO A 209 3.85 6.13 -5.53
CA PRO A 209 3.46 6.51 -6.88
C PRO A 209 4.70 6.76 -7.76
N GLY A 210 4.64 6.40 -9.02
CA GLY A 210 5.74 6.62 -9.97
C GLY A 210 6.27 5.33 -10.60
N GLY A 211 5.83 4.18 -10.12
CA GLY A 211 6.33 2.88 -10.54
C GLY A 211 7.69 2.54 -9.92
N ALA A 212 8.24 1.38 -10.25
CA ALA A 212 9.53 0.92 -9.77
C ALA A 212 10.58 0.90 -10.88
N MET A 213 11.85 1.08 -10.51
CA MET A 213 13.01 1.02 -11.38
C MET A 213 13.87 -0.19 -11.02
N ASN A 214 14.31 -0.94 -12.03
CA ASN A 214 15.26 -2.03 -11.81
C ASN A 214 16.69 -1.48 -11.68
N ILE A 215 17.34 -1.76 -10.56
CA ILE A 215 18.74 -1.38 -10.29
C ILE A 215 19.74 -2.54 -10.42
N ALA A 216 19.24 -3.77 -10.69
CA ALA A 216 20.07 -4.92 -11.05
C ALA A 216 20.39 -4.87 -12.56
N VAL A 217 21.44 -4.14 -12.90
CA VAL A 217 21.83 -3.91 -14.30
C VAL A 217 23.33 -4.15 -14.51
N VAL A 218 23.69 -4.56 -15.72
CA VAL A 218 25.10 -4.76 -16.11
C VAL A 218 25.84 -3.42 -16.02
N PRO A 219 26.95 -3.36 -15.27
CA PRO A 219 27.70 -2.12 -15.08
C PRO A 219 28.12 -1.48 -16.41
N ASN A 220 27.92 -0.16 -16.52
CA ASN A 220 28.30 0.65 -17.69
C ASN A 220 27.60 0.23 -19.01
N SER A 221 26.55 -0.58 -18.98
CA SER A 221 25.79 -0.91 -20.19
C SER A 221 24.97 0.30 -20.67
N ASN A 222 24.90 0.46 -22.00
CA ASN A 222 24.06 1.49 -22.65
C ASN A 222 23.48 0.92 -23.96
N PRO A 223 22.15 0.64 -24.04
CA PRO A 223 21.15 0.84 -22.98
C PRO A 223 21.44 0.01 -21.74
N LEU A 224 20.77 0.35 -20.61
CA LEU A 224 20.87 -0.44 -19.37
C LEU A 224 20.35 -1.86 -19.63
N LEU A 225 21.18 -2.84 -19.38
CA LEU A 225 20.88 -4.26 -19.58
C LEU A 225 20.53 -4.91 -18.24
N PRO A 226 19.34 -5.49 -18.06
CA PRO A 226 19.08 -6.38 -16.93
C PRO A 226 20.10 -7.52 -16.89
N ILE A 227 20.41 -8.04 -15.73
CA ILE A 227 21.34 -9.16 -15.61
C ILE A 227 20.55 -10.46 -15.74
N THR A 228 20.96 -11.29 -16.70
CA THR A 228 20.47 -12.64 -16.97
C THR A 228 21.62 -13.44 -17.57
N ILE A 229 21.46 -14.75 -17.73
CA ILE A 229 22.44 -15.59 -18.43
C ILE A 229 22.70 -15.12 -19.87
N SER A 230 21.72 -14.50 -20.52
CA SER A 230 21.84 -13.99 -21.89
C SER A 230 22.55 -12.64 -21.99
N THR A 231 22.64 -11.86 -20.91
CA THR A 231 23.32 -10.55 -20.90
C THR A 231 24.72 -10.58 -20.30
N VAL A 232 25.02 -11.56 -19.43
CA VAL A 232 26.38 -11.81 -18.87
C VAL A 232 26.72 -13.27 -19.10
N ASN A 233 27.65 -13.56 -20.00
CA ASN A 233 28.09 -14.90 -20.33
C ASN A 233 29.49 -14.89 -20.98
N ASN A 234 29.96 -16.01 -21.48
CA ASN A 234 31.28 -16.13 -22.11
C ASN A 234 31.47 -15.34 -23.42
N VAL A 235 30.39 -14.74 -23.96
CA VAL A 235 30.43 -13.95 -25.23
C VAL A 235 30.08 -12.50 -24.95
N LEU A 236 28.94 -12.24 -24.29
CA LEU A 236 28.44 -10.91 -24.00
C LEU A 236 28.80 -10.52 -22.54
N ASN A 237 29.43 -9.37 -22.35
CA ASN A 237 29.91 -8.90 -21.04
C ASN A 237 30.80 -9.93 -20.32
N SER A 238 31.60 -10.67 -21.09
CA SER A 238 32.40 -11.83 -20.63
C SER A 238 33.45 -11.47 -19.57
N GLN A 239 33.78 -10.19 -19.41
CA GLN A 239 34.65 -9.70 -18.33
C GLN A 239 34.03 -9.83 -16.94
N TYR A 240 32.73 -10.06 -16.85
CA TYR A 240 31.98 -10.23 -15.60
C TYR A 240 31.51 -11.68 -15.37
N TYR A 241 31.87 -12.60 -16.26
CA TYR A 241 31.39 -13.99 -16.22
C TYR A 241 32.47 -14.94 -15.74
N ASN A 242 32.15 -15.78 -14.78
CA ASN A 242 32.99 -16.85 -14.26
C ASN A 242 32.34 -18.20 -14.55
N HIS A 243 33.07 -19.10 -15.19
CA HIS A 243 32.62 -20.45 -15.50
C HIS A 243 33.07 -21.44 -14.43
N ASP A 244 32.16 -22.23 -13.91
CA ASP A 244 32.44 -23.30 -12.94
C ASP A 244 32.20 -24.68 -13.55
N SER A 245 33.07 -25.09 -14.48
CA SER A 245 32.96 -26.38 -15.18
C SER A 245 33.11 -27.63 -14.30
N ALA A 246 33.46 -27.45 -13.03
CA ALA A 246 33.77 -28.55 -12.13
C ALA A 246 32.87 -28.59 -10.89
N ALA A 247 31.85 -27.71 -10.84
CA ALA A 247 30.97 -27.52 -9.67
C ALA A 247 31.79 -27.39 -8.35
N ASN A 248 32.92 -26.68 -8.42
CA ASN A 248 33.83 -26.54 -7.27
C ASN A 248 33.31 -25.51 -6.27
N VAL A 249 32.48 -24.56 -6.74
CA VAL A 249 32.00 -23.44 -5.95
C VAL A 249 30.62 -23.73 -5.37
N SER A 250 29.74 -24.27 -6.25
CA SER A 250 28.32 -24.48 -5.94
C SER A 250 27.72 -25.48 -6.96
N ALA A 251 26.44 -25.75 -6.90
CA ALA A 251 25.73 -26.49 -7.93
C ALA A 251 25.62 -25.73 -9.27
N PHE A 252 25.88 -24.43 -9.29
CA PHE A 252 25.74 -23.60 -10.48
C PHE A 252 26.87 -23.78 -11.50
N ASN A 253 26.54 -23.78 -12.79
CA ASN A 253 27.48 -23.93 -13.90
C ASN A 253 28.30 -22.65 -14.18
N GLY A 254 27.82 -21.51 -13.67
CA GLY A 254 28.52 -20.25 -13.79
C GLY A 254 27.90 -19.16 -12.93
N TYR A 255 28.65 -18.09 -12.74
CA TYR A 255 28.28 -16.98 -11.90
C TYR A 255 28.92 -15.66 -12.36
N THR A 256 28.37 -14.53 -11.91
CA THR A 256 28.92 -13.19 -12.22
C THR A 256 30.03 -12.82 -11.24
N ASP A 257 30.84 -11.82 -11.59
CA ASP A 257 31.59 -11.07 -10.59
C ASP A 257 30.64 -10.45 -9.54
N VAL A 258 31.20 -9.99 -8.42
CA VAL A 258 30.44 -9.21 -7.45
C VAL A 258 30.02 -7.89 -8.10
N PHE A 259 28.73 -7.68 -8.22
CA PHE A 259 28.15 -6.42 -8.67
C PHE A 259 27.67 -5.60 -7.48
N THR A 260 27.64 -4.27 -7.67
CA THR A 260 27.04 -3.35 -6.71
C THR A 260 25.81 -2.71 -7.33
N ALA A 261 24.62 -3.05 -6.82
CA ALA A 261 23.41 -2.30 -7.11
C ALA A 261 23.49 -0.94 -6.41
N THR A 262 23.09 0.11 -7.09
CA THR A 262 23.17 1.48 -6.56
C THR A 262 21.92 2.26 -6.97
N ALA A 263 21.34 2.98 -6.03
CA ALA A 263 20.24 3.91 -6.30
C ALA A 263 20.51 5.27 -5.64
N VAL A 264 20.21 6.35 -6.37
CA VAL A 264 20.18 7.70 -5.82
C VAL A 264 18.80 7.89 -5.17
N VAL A 265 18.81 8.28 -3.91
CA VAL A 265 17.65 8.42 -3.05
C VAL A 265 17.65 9.77 -2.35
N ILE A 266 16.53 10.18 -1.80
CA ILE A 266 16.44 11.38 -0.96
C ILE A 266 16.51 10.91 0.49
N PRO A 267 17.53 11.33 1.26
CA PRO A 267 17.66 10.92 2.66
C PRO A 267 16.38 11.14 3.44
N CYS A 268 16.13 10.28 4.41
CA CYS A 268 15.01 10.37 5.34
C CYS A 268 13.62 10.15 4.74
N ASN A 269 13.56 9.75 3.49
CA ASN A 269 12.30 9.39 2.87
C ASN A 269 12.11 7.87 2.85
N LEU A 270 10.85 7.46 2.87
CA LEU A 270 10.49 6.05 2.80
C LEU A 270 10.57 5.56 1.36
N TYR A 271 11.26 4.45 1.18
CA TYR A 271 11.39 3.72 -0.08
C TYR A 271 10.92 2.29 0.11
N HIS A 272 10.50 1.67 -0.98
CA HIS A 272 10.22 0.24 -1.05
C HIS A 272 11.18 -0.42 -2.01
N ILE A 273 11.67 -1.62 -1.66
CA ILE A 273 12.48 -2.46 -2.54
C ILE A 273 11.90 -3.87 -2.62
N LYS A 274 11.88 -4.42 -3.83
CA LYS A 274 11.53 -5.79 -4.16
C LYS A 274 12.75 -6.48 -4.75
N LEU A 275 13.32 -7.45 -4.02
CA LEU A 275 14.37 -8.34 -4.48
C LEU A 275 13.70 -9.62 -4.95
N ALA A 276 13.79 -9.93 -6.23
CA ALA A 276 13.03 -11.04 -6.82
C ALA A 276 13.84 -11.82 -7.83
N ILE A 277 13.69 -13.14 -7.84
CA ILE A 277 14.25 -14.07 -8.83
C ILE A 277 13.16 -15.06 -9.24
N ALA A 278 13.17 -15.52 -10.48
CA ALA A 278 12.27 -16.56 -10.99
C ALA A 278 12.87 -17.29 -12.19
N ASP A 279 12.47 -18.53 -12.37
CA ASP A 279 12.78 -19.32 -13.57
C ASP A 279 12.02 -18.82 -14.79
N GLY A 280 12.65 -18.93 -15.93
CA GLY A 280 12.11 -18.51 -17.22
C GLY A 280 11.57 -19.66 -18.06
N SER A 281 10.27 -19.72 -18.28
CA SER A 281 9.51 -20.67 -19.10
C SER A 281 9.31 -22.07 -18.52
N ASP A 282 10.17 -22.59 -17.70
CA ASP A 282 9.95 -23.83 -16.91
C ASP A 282 10.60 -23.69 -15.52
N GLY A 283 10.46 -24.67 -14.67
CA GLY A 283 11.01 -24.70 -13.31
C GLY A 283 12.15 -25.72 -13.20
N SER A 284 13.03 -25.76 -14.18
CA SER A 284 14.18 -26.68 -14.21
C SER A 284 15.48 -25.91 -14.39
N PHE A 285 16.57 -26.37 -13.77
CA PHE A 285 17.87 -25.70 -13.78
C PHE A 285 17.85 -24.35 -13.08
N ASP A 286 17.94 -24.41 -11.80
CA ASP A 286 17.74 -23.29 -10.89
C ASP A 286 18.79 -22.19 -11.00
N SER A 287 18.39 -21.01 -10.63
CA SER A 287 19.24 -19.83 -10.48
C SER A 287 19.23 -19.28 -9.05
N GLY A 288 20.27 -18.55 -8.68
CA GLY A 288 20.39 -17.94 -7.36
C GLY A 288 21.04 -16.57 -7.38
N VAL A 289 20.67 -15.73 -6.43
CA VAL A 289 21.30 -14.45 -6.15
C VAL A 289 21.82 -14.44 -4.73
N PHE A 290 23.11 -14.28 -4.60
CA PHE A 290 23.83 -14.13 -3.33
C PHE A 290 23.92 -12.64 -2.98
N PHE A 291 23.60 -12.28 -1.75
CA PHE A 291 23.69 -10.93 -1.21
C PHE A 291 24.72 -10.88 -0.10
N GLU A 292 25.67 -9.94 -0.18
CA GLU A 292 26.72 -9.80 0.81
C GLU A 292 26.21 -9.25 2.14
N ALA A 293 26.64 -9.82 3.24
CA ALA A 293 26.29 -9.38 4.58
C ALA A 293 26.73 -7.92 4.84
N GLY A 294 25.85 -7.12 5.44
CA GLY A 294 26.09 -5.73 5.80
C GLY A 294 26.31 -4.78 4.61
N SER A 295 26.03 -5.23 3.39
CA SER A 295 26.29 -4.44 2.18
C SER A 295 25.17 -3.49 1.79
N PHE A 296 23.93 -3.69 2.28
CA PHE A 296 22.82 -2.74 2.04
C PHE A 296 23.03 -1.52 2.93
N ASP A 297 23.77 -0.57 2.39
CA ASP A 297 24.38 0.53 3.11
C ASP A 297 23.99 1.87 2.49
N ALA A 298 23.72 2.85 3.34
CA ALA A 298 23.46 4.23 2.95
C ALA A 298 24.38 5.20 3.70
N THR A 299 25.60 4.80 3.98
CA THR A 299 26.63 5.66 4.55
C THR A 299 27.58 6.13 3.45
N GLU A 300 27.61 7.44 3.21
CA GLU A 300 28.70 8.08 2.48
C GLU A 300 29.43 9.00 3.46
N PRO A 301 30.77 9.04 3.45
CA PRO A 301 31.54 10.00 4.24
C PRO A 301 31.31 11.39 3.63
N GLY A 302 30.28 12.07 4.09
CA GLY A 302 29.89 13.41 3.67
C GLY A 302 29.89 14.39 4.83
N ALA A 303 29.73 15.68 4.54
CA ALA A 303 29.49 16.70 5.55
C ALA A 303 28.22 16.37 6.35
N LEU A 304 28.23 16.62 7.65
CA LEU A 304 27.07 16.45 8.51
C LEU A 304 25.86 17.21 7.94
N ALA A 305 24.82 16.49 7.58
CA ALA A 305 23.55 17.04 7.13
C ALA A 305 22.42 16.59 8.06
N VAL A 306 21.46 17.49 8.30
CA VAL A 306 20.35 17.27 9.23
C VAL A 306 19.05 17.61 8.53
N ASN A 307 18.14 16.66 8.48
CA ASN A 307 16.77 16.86 8.00
C ASN A 307 15.78 16.50 9.11
N ALA A 308 14.59 17.08 9.05
CA ALA A 308 13.50 16.76 9.96
C ALA A 308 12.34 16.10 9.19
N VAL A 309 11.87 14.98 9.69
CA VAL A 309 10.62 14.35 9.26
C VAL A 309 9.55 14.72 10.28
N THR A 310 8.48 15.36 9.82
CA THR A 310 7.47 15.94 10.67
C THR A 310 6.10 15.30 10.50
N THR A 311 5.33 15.28 11.58
CA THR A 311 3.88 15.00 11.54
C THR A 311 3.14 16.24 11.98
N ASP A 312 2.20 16.68 11.16
CA ASP A 312 1.38 17.86 11.43
C ASP A 312 0.31 17.60 12.50
N ILE A 313 -0.21 18.67 13.11
CA ILE A 313 -1.33 18.54 14.04
C ILE A 313 -2.64 18.31 13.28
N LEU A 314 -3.52 17.49 13.87
CA LEU A 314 -4.82 17.17 13.25
C LEU A 314 -5.87 18.23 13.54
N CYS A 315 -5.84 18.87 14.71
CA CYS A 315 -6.80 19.90 15.11
C CYS A 315 -6.11 21.23 15.40
N HIS A 316 -6.77 22.33 15.07
CA HIS A 316 -6.27 23.66 15.38
C HIS A 316 -6.02 23.83 16.88
N GLY A 317 -4.83 24.34 17.22
CA GLY A 317 -4.44 24.59 18.62
C GLY A 317 -3.91 23.38 19.39
N ASP A 318 -3.89 22.20 18.77
CA ASP A 318 -3.29 21.02 19.37
C ASP A 318 -1.76 21.13 19.45
N THR A 319 -1.17 20.24 20.26
CA THR A 319 0.28 20.07 20.40
C THR A 319 0.70 18.64 20.09
N THR A 320 0.01 17.99 19.17
CA THR A 320 0.22 16.58 18.81
C THR A 320 1.20 16.38 17.66
N GLY A 321 1.73 17.49 17.13
CA GLY A 321 2.76 17.44 16.08
C GLY A 321 4.04 16.81 16.59
N THR A 322 4.77 16.14 15.70
CA THR A 322 6.04 15.47 16.02
C THR A 322 7.11 15.82 15.00
N ALA A 323 8.38 15.71 15.41
CA ALA A 323 9.53 15.78 14.53
C ALA A 323 10.57 14.73 14.91
N ALA A 324 11.01 13.97 13.94
CA ALA A 324 12.15 13.06 14.05
C ALA A 324 13.31 13.59 13.21
N LEU A 325 14.54 13.46 13.70
CA LEU A 325 15.72 13.84 12.93
C LEU A 325 16.23 12.66 12.12
N CYS A 326 16.56 12.95 10.89
CA CYS A 326 17.39 12.11 10.07
C CYS A 326 18.73 12.83 9.85
N ILE A 327 19.77 12.23 10.36
CA ILE A 327 21.12 12.76 10.36
C ILE A 327 21.93 11.91 9.39
N SER A 328 22.57 12.54 8.41
CA SER A 328 23.46 11.89 7.45
C SER A 328 24.86 12.52 7.48
N GLY A 329 25.87 11.74 7.13
CA GLY A 329 27.28 12.16 7.24
C GLY A 329 27.72 12.43 8.67
N GLY A 330 28.90 13.03 8.84
CA GLY A 330 29.52 13.22 10.14
C GLY A 330 29.94 11.91 10.81
N VAL A 331 30.30 11.97 12.09
CA VAL A 331 30.76 10.84 12.89
C VAL A 331 29.88 10.66 14.14
N ALA A 332 29.20 9.53 14.25
CA ALA A 332 28.41 9.20 15.45
C ALA A 332 29.31 9.02 16.69
N PRO A 333 28.81 9.24 17.92
CA PRO A 333 27.44 9.61 18.29
C PRO A 333 27.15 11.08 18.04
N TYR A 334 25.87 11.37 17.73
CA TYR A 334 25.38 12.73 17.52
C TYR A 334 24.75 13.32 18.80
N GLN A 335 24.99 14.60 19.04
CA GLN A 335 24.32 15.36 20.09
C GLN A 335 23.32 16.32 19.46
N THR A 336 22.06 16.26 19.90
CA THR A 336 20.98 17.11 19.40
C THR A 336 20.63 18.22 20.38
N ASN A 337 20.45 19.44 19.90
CA ASN A 337 20.00 20.58 20.69
C ASN A 337 18.63 21.07 20.16
N TRP A 338 17.59 20.76 20.89
CA TRP A 338 16.21 21.14 20.61
C TRP A 338 15.80 22.47 21.28
N TYR A 339 16.71 23.19 21.91
CA TYR A 339 16.44 24.45 22.62
C TYR A 339 15.34 24.33 23.68
N GLY A 340 15.25 23.19 24.35
CA GLY A 340 14.24 22.91 25.40
C GLY A 340 12.87 22.51 24.88
N ILE A 341 12.72 22.31 23.57
CA ILE A 341 11.49 21.88 22.92
C ILE A 341 11.40 20.35 22.95
N ASN A 342 10.21 19.81 23.22
CA ASN A 342 9.94 18.37 23.10
C ASN A 342 9.50 18.03 21.66
N PRO A 343 10.29 17.29 20.88
CA PRO A 343 9.95 16.97 19.50
C PRO A 343 8.70 16.08 19.33
N ASN A 344 8.22 15.47 20.38
CA ASN A 344 7.02 14.63 20.37
C ASN A 344 5.74 15.37 20.78
N ASN A 345 5.81 16.69 20.98
CA ASN A 345 4.67 17.47 21.46
C ASN A 345 4.74 18.92 20.92
N LEU A 346 4.57 19.06 19.61
CA LEU A 346 4.74 20.31 18.89
C LEU A 346 3.39 20.92 18.51
N ALA A 347 3.23 22.21 18.73
CA ALA A 347 2.14 23.01 18.16
C ALA A 347 2.45 23.37 16.70
N ALA A 348 1.49 23.94 15.99
CA ALA A 348 1.77 24.58 14.70
C ALA A 348 2.77 25.73 14.89
N GLY A 349 3.83 25.75 14.07
CA GLY A 349 4.91 26.73 14.19
C GLY A 349 6.18 26.29 13.50
N THR A 350 7.17 27.19 13.49
CA THR A 350 8.49 26.89 12.93
C THR A 350 9.49 26.65 14.04
N TYR A 351 10.28 25.60 13.92
CA TYR A 351 11.23 25.12 14.91
C TYR A 351 12.61 24.99 14.29
N ASN A 352 13.63 25.10 15.13
CA ASN A 352 15.03 24.87 14.75
C ASN A 352 15.61 23.79 15.65
N VAL A 353 16.56 23.03 15.11
CA VAL A 353 17.35 22.05 15.84
C VAL A 353 18.77 22.05 15.31
N ASP A 354 19.74 21.98 16.21
CA ASP A 354 21.16 21.81 15.88
C ASP A 354 21.63 20.43 16.28
N VAL A 355 22.58 19.90 15.51
CA VAL A 355 23.23 18.62 15.74
C VAL A 355 24.73 18.82 15.71
N THR A 356 25.44 18.17 16.63
CA THR A 356 26.90 18.13 16.65
C THR A 356 27.37 16.68 16.63
N ASP A 357 28.30 16.34 15.77
CA ASP A 357 28.89 15.01 15.68
C ASP A 357 30.04 14.79 16.70
N ALA A 358 30.56 13.56 16.78
CA ALA A 358 31.64 13.20 17.71
C ALA A 358 32.98 13.93 17.44
N GLN A 359 33.15 14.49 16.25
CA GLN A 359 34.35 15.28 15.88
C GLN A 359 34.15 16.79 16.08
N GLY A 360 32.95 17.22 16.51
CA GLY A 360 32.63 18.62 16.73
C GLY A 360 32.13 19.34 15.47
N SER A 361 31.88 18.63 14.36
CA SER A 361 31.19 19.22 13.21
C SER A 361 29.74 19.51 13.58
N SER A 362 29.20 20.65 13.16
CA SER A 362 27.84 21.06 13.49
C SER A 362 27.01 21.27 12.22
N GLY A 363 25.77 20.85 12.29
CA GLY A 363 24.72 21.07 11.29
C GLY A 363 23.39 21.37 11.99
N GLY A 364 22.41 21.87 11.26
CA GLY A 364 21.09 22.13 11.81
C GLY A 364 20.05 22.26 10.73
N THR A 365 18.78 22.16 11.12
CA THR A 365 17.66 22.32 10.21
C THR A 365 16.54 23.12 10.84
N SER A 366 15.75 23.76 9.99
CA SER A 366 14.51 24.43 10.35
C SER A 366 13.34 23.70 9.68
N PHE A 367 12.29 23.46 10.44
CA PHE A 367 11.09 22.77 9.92
C PHE A 367 9.83 23.44 10.48
N THR A 368 8.70 23.19 9.81
CA THR A 368 7.41 23.78 10.19
C THR A 368 6.39 22.66 10.42
N ILE A 369 5.73 22.72 11.59
CA ILE A 369 4.52 21.93 11.86
C ILE A 369 3.34 22.77 11.42
N THR A 370 2.50 22.22 10.57
CA THR A 370 1.26 22.87 10.11
C THR A 370 0.03 22.24 10.74
N GLY A 371 -1.12 22.84 10.53
CA GLY A 371 -2.39 22.32 10.99
C GLY A 371 -3.57 23.01 10.31
N PRO A 372 -4.77 22.46 10.45
CA PRO A 372 -5.96 23.07 9.87
C PRO A 372 -6.25 24.43 10.52
N SER A 373 -6.93 25.28 9.78
CA SER A 373 -7.45 26.54 10.33
C SER A 373 -8.53 26.27 11.38
N GLU A 374 -8.72 27.19 12.29
CA GLU A 374 -9.74 27.13 13.36
C GLU A 374 -11.14 26.91 12.75
N ILE A 375 -11.93 25.99 13.34
CA ILE A 375 -13.34 25.82 12.99
C ILE A 375 -14.14 26.97 13.59
N LEU A 376 -14.65 27.83 12.74
CA LEU A 376 -15.54 28.95 13.14
C LEU A 376 -16.96 28.59 12.72
N ILE A 377 -17.89 28.62 13.69
CA ILE A 377 -19.30 28.29 13.48
C ILE A 377 -20.13 29.55 13.71
N THR A 378 -20.92 29.94 12.71
CA THR A 378 -22.00 30.91 12.87
C THR A 378 -23.31 30.16 12.72
N ALA A 379 -24.09 30.05 13.80
CA ALA A 379 -25.41 29.45 13.83
C ALA A 379 -26.45 30.53 14.12
N MET A 380 -27.50 30.64 13.31
CA MET A 380 -28.51 31.67 13.43
C MET A 380 -29.89 31.21 13.03
N GLN A 381 -30.90 31.89 13.49
CA GLN A 381 -32.26 31.79 12.98
C GLN A 381 -32.43 32.72 11.78
N ASN A 382 -32.83 32.16 10.64
CA ASN A 382 -33.19 32.91 9.44
C ASN A 382 -34.63 32.53 9.05
N GLY A 383 -35.56 33.43 9.36
CA GLY A 383 -37.01 33.14 9.22
C GLY A 383 -37.46 31.97 10.09
N SER A 384 -37.91 30.88 9.45
CA SER A 384 -38.31 29.64 10.13
C SER A 384 -37.21 28.61 10.24
N LEU A 385 -36.03 28.83 9.65
CA LEU A 385 -34.91 27.90 9.64
C LEU A 385 -33.88 28.27 10.72
N LEU A 386 -33.32 27.25 11.34
CA LEU A 386 -31.98 27.29 11.92
C LEU A 386 -30.98 26.88 10.87
N GLU A 387 -30.02 27.70 10.58
CA GLU A 387 -28.97 27.47 9.62
C GLU A 387 -27.60 27.76 10.20
N SER A 388 -26.57 27.17 9.61
CA SER A 388 -25.20 27.36 10.00
C SER A 388 -24.28 27.63 8.81
N THR A 389 -23.29 28.48 9.05
CA THR A 389 -22.12 28.62 8.17
C THR A 389 -20.87 28.21 8.94
N ILE A 390 -20.00 27.45 8.29
CA ILE A 390 -18.78 26.91 8.89
C ILE A 390 -17.60 27.27 7.99
N SER A 391 -16.52 27.68 8.62
CA SER A 391 -15.23 27.89 7.96
C SER A 391 -14.11 27.26 8.78
N GLY A 392 -13.02 26.87 8.15
CA GLY A 392 -11.90 26.18 8.80
C GLY A 392 -12.16 24.70 9.06
N GLY A 393 -11.22 24.03 9.72
CA GLY A 393 -11.21 22.58 9.87
C GLY A 393 -11.03 21.83 8.54
N VAL A 394 -11.34 20.56 8.54
CA VAL A 394 -11.21 19.65 7.38
C VAL A 394 -12.56 19.06 7.02
N ILE A 395 -13.02 19.26 5.77
CA ILE A 395 -14.27 18.70 5.26
C ILE A 395 -14.13 17.18 4.99
N PRO A 396 -15.26 16.40 5.09
CA PRO A 396 -16.64 16.83 5.41
C PRO A 396 -16.87 17.08 6.91
N TYR A 397 -17.94 17.85 7.19
CA TYR A 397 -18.38 18.10 8.56
C TYR A 397 -19.58 17.23 8.92
N ASN A 398 -19.58 16.72 10.17
CA ASN A 398 -20.75 16.12 10.81
C ASN A 398 -21.43 17.16 11.69
N TYR A 399 -22.73 17.31 11.52
CA TYR A 399 -23.57 18.27 12.25
C TYR A 399 -24.30 17.57 13.37
N ASN A 400 -24.39 18.19 14.53
CA ASN A 400 -25.17 17.71 15.67
C ASN A 400 -25.85 18.89 16.37
N TRP A 401 -27.10 19.17 16.01
CA TRP A 401 -27.92 20.15 16.71
C TRP A 401 -28.57 19.52 17.93
N THR A 402 -28.41 20.16 19.07
CA THR A 402 -28.96 19.69 20.33
C THR A 402 -29.83 20.77 21.00
N ILE A 403 -30.83 20.30 21.75
CA ILE A 403 -31.58 21.11 22.73
C ILE A 403 -31.60 20.35 24.05
N ASN A 404 -31.20 20.99 25.15
CA ASN A 404 -31.05 20.35 26.46
C ASN A 404 -30.20 19.05 26.41
N GLY A 405 -29.18 19.00 25.55
CA GLY A 405 -28.30 17.83 25.38
C GLY A 405 -28.89 16.69 24.53
N VAL A 406 -30.10 16.82 24.01
CA VAL A 406 -30.73 15.83 23.14
C VAL A 406 -30.55 16.22 21.68
N THR A 407 -30.00 15.31 20.87
CA THR A 407 -29.84 15.50 19.42
C THR A 407 -31.19 15.57 18.72
N ILE A 408 -31.37 16.58 17.89
CA ILE A 408 -32.63 16.85 17.17
C ILE A 408 -32.45 16.93 15.66
N SER A 409 -31.25 17.24 15.17
CA SER A 409 -30.95 17.28 13.73
C SER A 409 -29.47 17.08 13.47
N ASN A 410 -29.15 16.41 12.35
CA ASN A 410 -27.79 16.24 11.83
C ASN A 410 -27.60 16.95 10.47
N LEU A 411 -28.45 17.91 10.15
CA LEU A 411 -28.41 18.66 8.90
C LEU A 411 -27.75 20.02 9.12
N SER A 412 -27.18 20.60 8.08
CA SER A 412 -26.61 21.95 8.11
C SER A 412 -27.65 23.04 8.40
N SER A 413 -28.91 22.75 8.09
CA SER A 413 -30.07 23.59 8.41
C SER A 413 -31.33 22.75 8.63
N PHE A 414 -32.24 23.21 9.48
CA PHE A 414 -33.55 22.56 9.71
C PHE A 414 -34.55 23.55 10.30
N THR A 415 -35.83 23.23 10.26
CA THR A 415 -36.89 24.00 10.90
C THR A 415 -37.11 23.53 12.35
N PRO A 416 -36.82 24.31 13.35
CA PRO A 416 -37.07 23.97 14.76
C PRO A 416 -38.57 23.85 15.04
N THR A 417 -38.95 22.86 15.87
CA THR A 417 -40.35 22.57 16.20
C THR A 417 -40.74 22.98 17.62
N GLN A 418 -39.84 23.47 18.43
CA GLN A 418 -40.06 23.89 19.82
C GLN A 418 -39.18 25.07 20.21
N ASN A 419 -39.68 25.87 21.17
CA ASN A 419 -38.88 26.93 21.76
C ASN A 419 -37.79 26.37 22.65
N GLY A 420 -36.62 27.03 22.70
CA GLY A 420 -35.50 26.61 23.53
C GLY A 420 -34.17 27.13 23.03
N THR A 421 -33.12 26.70 23.72
CA THR A 421 -31.73 27.04 23.39
C THR A 421 -31.11 25.89 22.58
N TYR A 422 -30.70 26.20 21.36
CA TYR A 422 -30.10 25.26 20.43
C TYR A 422 -28.59 25.47 20.37
N ILE A 423 -27.85 24.39 20.38
CA ILE A 423 -26.40 24.39 20.22
C ILE A 423 -26.06 23.47 19.04
N LEU A 424 -25.25 23.97 18.12
CA LEU A 424 -24.67 23.14 17.04
C LEU A 424 -23.28 22.70 17.46
N THR A 425 -23.04 21.41 17.45
CA THR A 425 -21.70 20.84 17.54
C THR A 425 -21.29 20.30 16.19
N ILE A 426 -20.13 20.71 15.72
CA ILE A 426 -19.50 20.23 14.49
C ILE A 426 -18.34 19.30 14.85
N THR A 427 -18.27 18.20 14.14
CA THR A 427 -17.08 17.33 14.09
C THR A 427 -16.58 17.30 12.66
N ASP A 428 -15.33 17.70 12.44
CA ASP A 428 -14.72 17.67 11.11
C ASP A 428 -14.18 16.26 10.73
N ALA A 429 -13.58 16.14 9.55
CA ALA A 429 -13.05 14.87 9.06
C ALA A 429 -11.87 14.31 9.90
N ASN A 430 -11.14 15.17 10.59
CA ASN A 430 -10.06 14.79 11.50
C ASN A 430 -10.55 14.45 12.91
N GLY A 431 -11.86 14.57 13.17
CA GLY A 431 -12.45 14.33 14.48
C GLY A 431 -12.39 15.54 15.42
N CYS A 432 -12.03 16.72 14.92
CA CYS A 432 -11.99 17.95 15.72
C CYS A 432 -13.40 18.43 16.02
N VAL A 433 -13.70 18.71 17.28
CA VAL A 433 -15.05 19.05 17.76
C VAL A 433 -15.11 20.49 18.27
N VAL A 434 -16.05 21.26 17.73
CA VAL A 434 -16.32 22.65 18.15
C VAL A 434 -17.81 22.86 18.26
N SER A 435 -18.26 23.65 19.23
CA SER A 435 -19.67 24.00 19.42
C SER A 435 -19.90 25.49 19.15
N SER A 436 -21.04 25.80 18.57
CA SER A 436 -21.48 27.17 18.32
C SER A 436 -21.87 27.90 19.62
N ASP A 437 -21.98 29.20 19.53
CA ASP A 437 -22.77 29.98 20.50
C ASP A 437 -24.22 29.48 20.52
N PRO A 438 -24.88 29.59 21.70
CA PRO A 438 -26.28 29.17 21.83
C PRO A 438 -27.24 30.05 21.01
N VAL A 439 -28.13 29.43 20.24
CA VAL A 439 -29.19 30.14 19.52
C VAL A 439 -30.52 29.95 20.24
N ASN A 440 -31.07 31.06 20.74
CA ASN A 440 -32.32 31.06 21.50
C ASN A 440 -33.53 31.26 20.59
N ILE A 441 -34.40 30.28 20.54
CA ILE A 441 -35.66 30.31 19.80
C ILE A 441 -36.81 30.49 20.78
N THR A 442 -37.57 31.57 20.61
CA THR A 442 -38.66 31.95 21.54
C THR A 442 -40.01 32.07 20.88
N ASN A 443 -40.09 32.08 19.56
CA ASN A 443 -41.30 32.43 18.82
C ASN A 443 -41.88 31.26 17.97
N ILE A 444 -41.54 30.01 18.31
CA ILE A 444 -42.25 28.89 17.70
C ILE A 444 -43.58 28.77 18.39
N SER A 445 -44.64 29.15 17.66
CA SER A 445 -45.99 28.91 18.08
C SER A 445 -46.28 27.41 18.03
N THR A 446 -46.18 26.74 19.20
CA THR A 446 -46.64 25.35 19.36
C THR A 446 -48.16 25.27 19.46
N GLY A 447 -48.82 26.40 19.32
CA GLY A 447 -50.27 26.44 19.19
C GLY A 447 -50.69 25.92 17.81
N LEU A 448 -51.72 25.13 17.77
CA LEU A 448 -52.59 25.01 16.62
C LEU A 448 -52.65 26.38 15.95
N THR A 449 -52.02 26.53 14.76
CA THR A 449 -52.26 27.71 13.93
C THR A 449 -53.77 27.94 13.98
N ASN A 450 -54.19 29.07 14.48
CA ASN A 450 -55.60 29.45 14.51
C ASN A 450 -56.22 28.91 13.21
N LEU A 451 -57.05 27.88 13.34
CA LEU A 451 -57.97 27.51 12.30
C LEU A 451 -58.66 28.81 11.97
N SER A 452 -58.28 29.44 10.87
CA SER A 452 -58.87 30.70 10.45
C SER A 452 -60.34 30.39 10.31
N ILE A 453 -61.06 30.88 11.30
CA ILE A 453 -62.48 30.61 11.45
C ILE A 453 -63.13 31.02 10.13
N ASN A 454 -63.63 30.01 9.40
CA ASN A 454 -64.61 30.14 8.35
C ASN A 454 -64.24 30.96 7.11
N LYS A 455 -63.15 30.60 6.44
CA LYS A 455 -62.96 31.05 5.05
C LYS A 455 -63.71 30.16 4.04
N VAL A 456 -64.26 29.02 4.49
CA VAL A 456 -64.98 28.07 3.64
C VAL A 456 -66.31 27.76 4.27
N LEU A 457 -67.39 27.96 3.53
CA LEU A 457 -68.72 27.56 3.88
C LEU A 457 -69.07 26.26 3.12
N ILE A 458 -69.56 25.26 3.88
CA ILE A 458 -69.94 23.94 3.34
C ILE A 458 -71.42 23.78 3.71
N TYR A 459 -72.32 23.80 2.71
CA TYR A 459 -73.74 23.77 2.94
C TYR A 459 -74.55 23.08 1.80
N PRO A 460 -75.45 22.21 2.14
CA PRO A 460 -75.73 21.65 3.46
C PRO A 460 -74.62 20.72 3.96
N ASN A 461 -74.45 20.62 5.29
CA ASN A 461 -73.61 19.62 5.96
C ASN A 461 -74.24 19.37 7.34
N PRO A 462 -74.90 18.19 7.59
CA PRO A 462 -74.95 16.98 6.73
C PRO A 462 -75.69 17.14 5.42
N PHE A 463 -75.44 16.24 4.44
CA PHE A 463 -76.10 16.19 3.15
C PHE A 463 -76.42 14.77 2.72
N THR A 464 -77.52 14.63 1.90
CA THR A 464 -78.03 13.34 1.37
C THR A 464 -77.65 13.12 -0.10
N GLU A 465 -77.66 14.17 -0.90
CA GLU A 465 -77.36 14.09 -2.34
C GLU A 465 -76.13 14.91 -2.74
N LYS A 466 -76.05 16.15 -2.31
CA LYS A 466 -74.97 17.06 -2.67
C LYS A 466 -74.69 18.14 -1.60
N THR A 467 -73.54 18.69 -1.60
CA THR A 467 -73.11 19.84 -0.79
C THR A 467 -72.37 20.85 -1.64
N ILE A 468 -72.40 22.11 -1.25
CA ILE A 468 -71.74 23.20 -1.92
C ILE A 468 -70.56 23.65 -1.01
N ILE A 469 -69.44 23.77 -1.58
CA ILE A 469 -68.23 24.33 -0.97
C ILE A 469 -68.05 25.74 -1.56
N ASN A 470 -68.06 26.77 -0.70
CA ASN A 470 -67.90 28.14 -1.11
C ASN A 470 -66.76 28.78 -0.31
N THR A 471 -65.75 29.29 -0.99
CA THR A 471 -64.66 30.06 -0.38
C THR A 471 -65.14 31.51 -0.19
N LEU A 472 -65.41 31.90 1.04
CA LEU A 472 -65.96 33.21 1.37
C LEU A 472 -65.05 34.40 0.99
N ASP A 473 -63.77 34.13 0.81
CA ASP A 473 -62.78 35.12 0.36
C ASP A 473 -62.57 35.11 -1.18
N LYS A 474 -63.40 34.36 -1.91
CA LYS A 474 -63.34 34.21 -3.37
C LYS A 474 -62.05 33.60 -3.92
N SER A 475 -61.26 32.91 -3.08
CA SER A 475 -60.08 32.16 -3.54
C SER A 475 -60.51 30.97 -4.39
N ASN A 476 -59.91 30.75 -5.57
CA ASN A 476 -60.21 29.59 -6.36
C ASN A 476 -59.71 28.29 -5.70
N ILE A 477 -60.57 27.29 -5.65
CA ILE A 477 -60.26 25.94 -5.20
C ILE A 477 -59.48 25.25 -6.30
N LYS A 478 -58.27 24.78 -5.94
CA LYS A 478 -57.39 24.01 -6.84
C LYS A 478 -57.72 22.53 -6.81
N GLU A 479 -57.91 22.01 -5.60
CA GLU A 479 -58.07 20.57 -5.38
C GLU A 479 -58.95 20.33 -4.15
N ILE A 480 -59.81 19.31 -4.27
CA ILE A 480 -60.61 18.81 -3.16
C ILE A 480 -60.30 17.33 -3.00
N SER A 481 -59.89 16.95 -1.78
CA SER A 481 -59.66 15.55 -1.39
C SER A 481 -60.61 15.18 -0.26
N ILE A 482 -61.21 13.99 -0.36
CA ILE A 482 -62.09 13.41 0.67
C ILE A 482 -61.45 12.13 1.18
N PHE A 483 -61.30 12.02 2.50
CA PHE A 483 -60.75 10.85 3.17
C PHE A 483 -61.78 10.23 4.12
N ASP A 484 -61.79 8.89 4.21
CA ASP A 484 -62.59 8.18 5.21
C ASP A 484 -61.94 8.26 6.62
N ASN A 485 -62.62 7.68 7.61
CA ASN A 485 -62.15 7.68 9.00
C ASN A 485 -60.86 6.89 9.24
N SER A 486 -60.45 6.06 8.28
CA SER A 486 -59.15 5.34 8.33
C SER A 486 -58.01 6.12 7.68
N GLY A 487 -58.29 7.30 7.11
CA GLY A 487 -57.31 8.11 6.39
C GLY A 487 -57.10 7.70 4.94
N ARG A 488 -57.93 6.81 4.40
CA ARG A 488 -57.87 6.38 2.99
C ARG A 488 -58.50 7.45 2.11
N LEU A 489 -57.82 7.85 1.05
CA LEU A 489 -58.30 8.76 0.03
C LEU A 489 -59.45 8.11 -0.76
N ILE A 490 -60.61 8.76 -0.77
CA ILE A 490 -61.82 8.30 -1.44
C ILE A 490 -62.10 9.08 -2.72
N LEU A 491 -61.85 10.40 -2.71
CA LEU A 491 -62.07 11.28 -3.84
C LEU A 491 -60.94 12.33 -3.88
N ASN A 492 -60.44 12.60 -5.09
CA ASN A 492 -59.51 13.68 -5.35
C ASN A 492 -59.83 14.27 -6.72
N ASN A 493 -60.29 15.51 -6.73
CA ASN A 493 -60.64 16.22 -7.96
C ASN A 493 -60.05 17.63 -7.97
N ARG A 494 -59.65 18.09 -9.16
CA ARG A 494 -59.15 19.43 -9.41
C ARG A 494 -60.26 20.34 -9.91
N TYR A 495 -60.21 21.59 -9.45
CA TYR A 495 -61.16 22.63 -9.76
C TYR A 495 -60.44 23.94 -10.06
N ASN A 496 -61.14 24.92 -10.58
CA ASN A 496 -60.62 26.29 -10.74
C ASN A 496 -61.75 27.28 -10.56
N ASP A 497 -62.53 27.11 -9.49
CA ASP A 497 -63.66 27.96 -9.15
C ASP A 497 -63.69 28.18 -7.64
N ASN A 498 -64.32 29.26 -7.17
CA ASN A 498 -64.48 29.58 -5.76
C ASN A 498 -65.76 28.96 -5.15
N ILE A 499 -66.62 28.37 -5.96
CA ILE A 499 -67.78 27.63 -5.54
C ILE A 499 -67.83 26.27 -6.30
N VAL A 500 -67.81 25.18 -5.53
CA VAL A 500 -67.79 23.83 -6.09
C VAL A 500 -68.92 22.99 -5.46
N GLU A 501 -69.64 22.27 -6.28
CA GLU A 501 -70.60 21.31 -5.84
C GLU A 501 -69.97 19.91 -5.77
N ILE A 502 -70.21 19.20 -4.67
CA ILE A 502 -69.79 17.83 -4.46
C ILE A 502 -71.04 16.97 -4.31
N GLU A 503 -71.16 16.03 -5.24
CA GLU A 503 -72.21 15.04 -5.18
C GLU A 503 -71.81 13.87 -4.26
N LYS A 504 -72.84 13.29 -3.59
CA LYS A 504 -72.63 12.09 -2.76
C LYS A 504 -72.05 10.92 -3.57
N GLY A 505 -72.59 10.72 -4.78
CA GLY A 505 -72.19 9.59 -5.64
C GLY A 505 -72.27 8.25 -4.90
N ASN A 506 -71.18 7.49 -4.90
CA ASN A 506 -71.06 6.19 -4.21
C ASN A 506 -70.53 6.29 -2.77
N LEU A 507 -70.53 7.46 -2.19
CA LEU A 507 -70.07 7.63 -0.79
C LEU A 507 -71.13 7.07 0.16
N GLU A 508 -70.72 6.21 1.08
CA GLU A 508 -71.59 5.63 2.10
C GLU A 508 -71.94 6.68 3.17
N LYS A 509 -73.01 6.41 3.93
CA LYS A 509 -73.35 7.23 5.10
C LYS A 509 -72.20 7.20 6.10
N GLY A 510 -71.79 8.37 6.54
CA GLY A 510 -70.65 8.48 7.47
C GLY A 510 -70.03 9.86 7.58
N THR A 511 -68.93 9.91 8.34
CA THR A 511 -68.18 11.12 8.53
C THR A 511 -66.89 11.03 7.71
N TYR A 512 -66.53 12.09 7.01
CA TYR A 512 -65.37 12.18 6.16
C TYR A 512 -64.55 13.44 6.48
N LEU A 513 -63.22 13.37 6.26
CA LEU A 513 -62.32 14.50 6.27
C LEU A 513 -62.25 15.09 4.85
N LEU A 514 -62.65 16.33 4.73
CA LEU A 514 -62.55 17.12 3.50
C LEU A 514 -61.36 18.07 3.58
N ILE A 515 -60.43 17.94 2.65
CA ILE A 515 -59.29 18.85 2.47
C ILE A 515 -59.54 19.66 1.20
N ILE A 516 -59.50 20.96 1.33
CA ILE A 516 -59.69 21.93 0.26
C ILE A 516 -58.40 22.72 0.11
N GLU A 517 -57.75 22.57 -1.01
CA GLU A 517 -56.59 23.38 -1.39
C GLU A 517 -57.04 24.52 -2.31
N THR A 518 -56.73 25.73 -1.93
CA THR A 518 -56.98 26.94 -2.72
C THR A 518 -55.66 27.53 -3.22
N ASN A 519 -55.75 28.64 -3.95
CA ASN A 519 -54.55 29.41 -4.33
C ASN A 519 -53.79 30.02 -3.12
N ASN A 520 -54.48 30.24 -1.96
CA ASN A 520 -53.99 31.04 -0.84
C ASN A 520 -53.84 30.22 0.46
N TYR A 521 -54.54 29.08 0.63
CA TYR A 521 -54.53 28.30 1.86
C TYR A 521 -55.06 26.86 1.63
N ILE A 522 -54.80 26.02 2.64
CA ILE A 522 -55.41 24.66 2.74
C ILE A 522 -56.39 24.69 3.91
N SER A 523 -57.66 24.30 3.65
CA SER A 523 -58.70 24.16 4.66
C SER A 523 -59.02 22.68 4.90
N ARG A 524 -59.24 22.33 6.17
CA ARG A 524 -59.58 20.96 6.58
C ARG A 524 -60.93 21.04 7.29
N ASN A 525 -61.88 20.34 6.79
CA ASN A 525 -63.27 20.39 7.27
C ASN A 525 -63.81 18.98 7.47
N LYS A 526 -64.79 18.86 8.35
CA LYS A 526 -65.57 17.64 8.52
C LYS A 526 -66.85 17.73 7.69
N ILE A 527 -67.16 16.73 6.87
CA ILE A 527 -68.40 16.59 6.18
C ILE A 527 -69.14 15.30 6.66
N ILE A 528 -70.41 15.37 6.67
CA ILE A 528 -71.30 14.25 7.11
C ILE A 528 -72.28 13.93 5.97
N ILE A 529 -72.37 12.67 5.60
CA ILE A 529 -73.28 12.11 4.61
C ILE A 529 -74.35 11.31 5.32
N GLU A 530 -75.61 11.62 5.04
CA GLU A 530 -76.81 10.94 5.58
C GLU A 530 -77.42 9.98 4.60
#